data_6636e3a0894e2be732cae5c1a2c49747
#
_entry.id   6636e3a0894e2be732cae5c1a2c49747
#
_cell.length_a   1.000
_cell.length_b   1.000
_cell.length_c   1.000
_cell.angle_alpha   90.00
_cell.angle_beta   90.00
_cell.angle_gamma   90.00
#
_symmetry.space_group_name_H-M   'P 1'
#
loop_
_entity.id
_entity.type
_entity.pdbx_description
1 polymer ?
#
loop_
_entity_poly.entity_id
_entity_poly.type
_entity_poly.pdbx_seq_one_letter_code
_entity_poly.pdbx_strand_id
1 'polypeptide(L)'
;MKLKQLDGLIAFWKVAEHKGFSSAAAELEVSPSALSQAIRSLETRLGVRLLNRSTRSVSLTEAGEAYLARVGPALGQVVEAGEELNVMQGRPAGTLRLNAARVSVAMVLQHRLAGFFQENPQVHIELTNDEGFVDIVERGFDAGIRLGESVQQDMVAVPLGGPVTMAVVGSPDYLKRVPAPRHPNDLVRHNCVRFRGAGSGAVYKWEFEIEGRPVEYELQGSLTISDTLFGVDAALEGVGLAYTFEALVAPLVKAKRLTRVLTKFSPTFPGFYLYYPSRHDQPTKLKALIEFVGRSAM
;
A
#
# COMPACT_ATOMS: atom_id res chain seq x y z
N MET A 1 38.68 -13.20 0.35
CA MET A 1 37.50 -13.11 -0.55
C MET A 1 37.96 -12.45 -1.84
N LYS A 2 37.81 -13.09 -3.01
CA LYS A 2 38.22 -12.46 -4.28
C LYS A 2 37.11 -11.52 -4.73
N LEU A 3 37.40 -10.23 -5.03
CA LEU A 3 36.45 -9.22 -5.52
C LEU A 3 35.49 -9.75 -6.63
N LYS A 4 36.02 -10.61 -7.51
CA LYS A 4 35.24 -11.30 -8.56
C LYS A 4 34.05 -12.15 -8.04
N GLN A 5 33.98 -12.48 -6.74
CA GLN A 5 32.87 -13.27 -6.20
C GLN A 5 31.58 -12.47 -6.07
N LEU A 6 31.64 -11.15 -6.03
CA LEU A 6 30.46 -10.25 -5.91
C LEU A 6 29.94 -9.80 -7.28
N ASP A 7 30.70 -10.04 -8.38
CA ASP A 7 30.25 -9.64 -9.71
C ASP A 7 28.97 -10.39 -10.11
N GLY A 8 27.95 -9.66 -10.53
CA GLY A 8 26.65 -10.19 -10.96
C GLY A 8 25.61 -10.37 -9.86
N LEU A 9 25.96 -10.15 -8.57
CA LEU A 9 24.98 -10.24 -7.46
C LEU A 9 23.88 -9.20 -7.58
N ILE A 10 24.24 -7.94 -7.79
CA ILE A 10 23.27 -6.83 -7.97
C ILE A 10 22.42 -7.10 -9.21
N ALA A 11 23.03 -7.55 -10.28
CA ALA A 11 22.34 -7.93 -11.51
C ALA A 11 21.28 -9.02 -11.26
N PHE A 12 21.66 -10.08 -10.53
CA PHE A 12 20.75 -11.16 -10.17
C PHE A 12 19.63 -10.67 -9.27
N TRP A 13 19.93 -9.91 -8.22
CA TRP A 13 18.95 -9.35 -7.30
C TRP A 13 17.91 -8.50 -8.02
N LYS A 14 18.36 -7.54 -8.85
CA LYS A 14 17.46 -6.65 -9.59
C LYS A 14 16.61 -7.38 -10.64
N VAL A 15 17.17 -8.38 -11.34
CA VAL A 15 16.38 -9.19 -12.27
C VAL A 15 15.34 -10.04 -11.55
N ALA A 16 15.65 -10.56 -10.36
CA ALA A 16 14.71 -11.30 -9.53
C ALA A 16 13.57 -10.40 -9.03
N GLU A 17 13.90 -9.18 -8.59
CA GLU A 17 12.95 -8.16 -8.13
C GLU A 17 11.96 -7.74 -9.23
N HIS A 18 12.48 -7.38 -10.41
CA HIS A 18 11.69 -6.94 -11.56
C HIS A 18 11.04 -8.08 -12.36
N LYS A 19 11.39 -9.33 -12.08
CA LYS A 19 10.97 -10.51 -12.86
C LYS A 19 11.23 -10.34 -14.37
N GLY A 20 12.25 -9.52 -14.74
CA GLY A 20 12.55 -9.18 -16.11
C GLY A 20 13.90 -8.47 -16.33
N PHE A 21 14.54 -8.79 -17.46
CA PHE A 21 15.85 -8.21 -17.79
C PHE A 21 15.76 -6.74 -18.25
N SER A 22 14.70 -6.36 -18.97
CA SER A 22 14.60 -5.01 -19.54
C SER A 22 14.37 -3.95 -18.47
N SER A 23 13.49 -4.21 -17.50
CA SER A 23 13.21 -3.31 -16.39
C SER A 23 14.39 -3.18 -15.43
N ALA A 24 15.02 -4.31 -15.09
CA ALA A 24 16.22 -4.30 -14.25
C ALA A 24 17.42 -3.60 -14.94
N ALA A 25 17.55 -3.76 -16.26
CA ALA A 25 18.60 -3.10 -17.03
C ALA A 25 18.39 -1.57 -17.09
N ALA A 26 17.14 -1.11 -17.20
CA ALA A 26 16.81 0.30 -17.17
C ALA A 26 17.14 0.93 -15.80
N GLU A 27 16.82 0.25 -14.69
CA GLU A 27 17.16 0.72 -13.34
C GLU A 27 18.68 0.79 -13.11
N LEU A 28 19.42 -0.19 -13.61
CA LEU A 28 20.88 -0.25 -13.43
C LEU A 28 21.64 0.54 -14.50
N GLU A 29 20.95 1.23 -15.40
CA GLU A 29 21.54 2.02 -16.50
C GLU A 29 22.51 1.22 -17.38
N VAL A 30 22.21 -0.08 -17.61
CA VAL A 30 23.03 -0.99 -18.41
C VAL A 30 22.18 -1.63 -19.53
N SER A 31 22.86 -2.29 -20.49
CA SER A 31 22.12 -3.05 -21.50
C SER A 31 21.60 -4.38 -20.96
N PRO A 32 20.42 -4.87 -21.42
CA PRO A 32 19.91 -6.20 -21.04
C PRO A 32 20.88 -7.35 -21.35
N SER A 33 21.71 -7.20 -22.38
CA SER A 33 22.74 -8.16 -22.74
C SER A 33 23.89 -8.21 -21.72
N ALA A 34 24.35 -7.05 -21.26
CA ALA A 34 25.38 -6.95 -20.21
C ALA A 34 24.88 -7.57 -18.89
N LEU A 35 23.63 -7.28 -18.52
CA LEU A 35 22.97 -7.83 -17.33
C LEU A 35 22.89 -9.37 -17.42
N SER A 36 22.45 -9.88 -18.57
CA SER A 36 22.37 -11.32 -18.82
C SER A 36 23.75 -12.00 -18.73
N GLN A 37 24.80 -11.34 -19.21
CA GLN A 37 26.18 -11.86 -19.16
C GLN A 37 26.71 -11.88 -17.71
N ALA A 38 26.45 -10.83 -16.93
CA ALA A 38 26.82 -10.75 -15.51
C ALA A 38 26.19 -11.90 -14.70
N ILE A 39 24.91 -12.18 -14.92
CA ILE A 39 24.21 -13.27 -14.23
C ILE A 39 24.73 -14.64 -14.68
N ARG A 40 24.98 -14.86 -15.98
CA ARG A 40 25.57 -16.11 -16.45
C ARG A 40 26.93 -16.36 -15.81
N SER A 41 27.75 -15.32 -15.68
CA SER A 41 29.05 -15.40 -15.02
C SER A 41 28.91 -15.78 -13.54
N LEU A 42 27.90 -15.24 -12.85
CA LEU A 42 27.56 -15.60 -11.47
C LEU A 42 27.13 -17.07 -11.37
N GLU A 43 26.19 -17.52 -12.20
CA GLU A 43 25.70 -18.91 -12.24
C GLU A 43 26.82 -19.91 -12.53
N THR A 44 27.74 -19.57 -13.47
CA THR A 44 28.90 -20.39 -13.77
C THR A 44 29.86 -20.53 -12.58
N ARG A 45 30.08 -19.47 -11.82
CA ARG A 45 30.90 -19.49 -10.61
C ARG A 45 30.29 -20.28 -9.46
N LEU A 46 28.98 -20.20 -9.33
CA LEU A 46 28.21 -20.91 -8.28
C LEU A 46 28.01 -22.38 -8.66
N GLY A 47 28.17 -22.74 -9.93
CA GLY A 47 27.93 -24.09 -10.45
C GLY A 47 26.44 -24.47 -10.51
N VAL A 48 25.54 -23.48 -10.37
CA VAL A 48 24.09 -23.70 -10.32
C VAL A 48 23.38 -22.59 -11.06
N ARG A 49 22.24 -22.91 -11.70
CA ARG A 49 21.33 -21.92 -12.28
C ARG A 49 20.46 -21.30 -11.20
N LEU A 50 20.39 -19.96 -11.21
CA LEU A 50 19.54 -19.19 -10.29
C LEU A 50 18.24 -18.74 -10.96
N LEU A 51 18.21 -18.61 -12.29
CA LEU A 51 17.06 -18.14 -13.06
C LEU A 51 16.61 -19.18 -14.09
N ASN A 52 15.30 -19.39 -14.15
CA ASN A 52 14.61 -20.00 -15.28
C ASN A 52 14.34 -18.89 -16.29
N ARG A 53 14.84 -19.07 -17.52
CA ARG A 53 14.70 -18.08 -18.60
C ARG A 53 13.85 -18.66 -19.71
N SER A 54 12.74 -18.01 -20.03
CA SER A 54 12.00 -18.21 -21.27
C SER A 54 12.04 -16.93 -22.09
N THR A 55 11.62 -17.00 -23.34
CA THR A 55 11.51 -15.80 -24.20
C THR A 55 10.45 -14.81 -23.72
N ARG A 56 9.58 -15.22 -22.78
CA ARG A 56 8.44 -14.43 -22.31
C ARG A 56 8.46 -14.13 -20.80
N SER A 57 9.25 -14.84 -20.01
CA SER A 57 9.25 -14.69 -18.55
C SER A 57 10.58 -15.10 -17.92
N VAL A 58 10.87 -14.49 -16.78
CA VAL A 58 11.98 -14.84 -15.89
C VAL A 58 11.40 -15.22 -14.54
N SER A 59 11.84 -16.35 -14.01
CA SER A 59 11.49 -16.80 -12.65
C SER A 59 12.74 -17.35 -11.96
N LEU A 60 12.70 -17.40 -10.63
CA LEU A 60 13.75 -18.02 -9.84
C LEU A 60 13.70 -19.55 -9.98
N THR A 61 14.85 -20.20 -9.86
CA THR A 61 14.94 -21.63 -9.53
C THR A 61 14.87 -21.78 -8.01
N GLU A 62 14.66 -23.01 -7.50
CA GLU A 62 14.71 -23.29 -6.06
C GLU A 62 16.05 -22.81 -5.44
N ALA A 63 17.18 -23.05 -6.13
CA ALA A 63 18.49 -22.53 -5.73
C ALA A 63 18.53 -21.00 -5.76
N GLY A 64 17.86 -20.38 -6.75
CA GLY A 64 17.73 -18.93 -6.87
C GLY A 64 16.95 -18.30 -5.72
N GLU A 65 15.84 -18.92 -5.32
CA GLU A 65 15.03 -18.49 -4.17
C GLU A 65 15.83 -18.59 -2.86
N ALA A 66 16.44 -19.73 -2.60
CA ALA A 66 17.26 -19.95 -1.42
C ALA A 66 18.47 -18.98 -1.36
N TYR A 67 19.09 -18.69 -2.51
CA TYR A 67 20.20 -17.76 -2.60
C TYR A 67 19.75 -16.31 -2.39
N LEU A 68 18.66 -15.90 -3.03
CA LEU A 68 18.09 -14.56 -2.90
C LEU A 68 17.66 -14.26 -1.45
N ALA A 69 17.03 -15.21 -0.78
CA ALA A 69 16.61 -15.07 0.61
C ALA A 69 17.76 -14.74 1.58
N ARG A 70 18.99 -15.17 1.25
CA ARG A 70 20.19 -14.87 2.06
C ARG A 70 20.95 -13.63 1.58
N VAL A 71 21.07 -13.46 0.27
CA VAL A 71 21.89 -12.41 -0.32
C VAL A 71 21.14 -11.09 -0.44
N GLY A 72 19.84 -11.14 -0.70
CA GLY A 72 18.99 -9.95 -0.86
C GLY A 72 19.06 -8.99 0.34
N PRO A 73 18.82 -9.45 1.58
CA PRO A 73 18.94 -8.61 2.76
C PRO A 73 20.34 -8.01 2.96
N ALA A 74 21.39 -8.79 2.67
CA ALA A 74 22.77 -8.32 2.80
C ALA A 74 23.13 -7.24 1.75
N LEU A 75 22.63 -7.37 0.53
CA LEU A 75 22.80 -6.35 -0.52
C LEU A 75 22.00 -5.09 -0.19
N GLY A 76 20.79 -5.23 0.36
CA GLY A 76 20.00 -4.11 0.88
C GLY A 76 20.81 -3.32 1.91
N GLN A 77 21.42 -3.98 2.89
CA GLN A 77 22.28 -3.33 3.89
C GLN A 77 23.50 -2.62 3.28
N VAL A 78 24.10 -3.17 2.23
CA VAL A 78 25.22 -2.51 1.54
C VAL A 78 24.76 -1.24 0.82
N VAL A 79 23.61 -1.26 0.18
CA VAL A 79 22.99 -0.07 -0.43
C VAL A 79 22.60 0.95 0.63
N GLU A 80 21.96 0.52 1.71
CA GLU A 80 21.62 1.38 2.86
C GLU A 80 22.87 2.04 3.46
N ALA A 81 23.95 1.30 3.66
CA ALA A 81 25.21 1.86 4.17
C ALA A 81 25.80 2.94 3.24
N GLY A 82 25.64 2.80 1.93
CA GLY A 82 26.00 3.84 0.96
C GLY A 82 25.10 5.09 1.06
N GLU A 83 23.82 4.88 1.28
CA GLU A 83 22.84 5.97 1.55
C GLU A 83 23.12 6.65 2.89
N GLU A 84 23.53 5.91 3.93
CA GLU A 84 23.94 6.44 5.24
C GLU A 84 25.16 7.37 5.16
N LEU A 85 26.09 7.15 4.23
CA LEU A 85 27.18 8.10 4.00
C LEU A 85 26.69 9.45 3.46
N ASN A 86 25.59 9.47 2.71
CA ASN A 86 24.89 10.72 2.35
C ASN A 86 24.20 11.36 3.57
N VAL A 87 23.82 10.55 4.56
CA VAL A 87 23.26 10.99 5.85
C VAL A 87 24.29 11.70 6.72
N MET A 88 25.58 11.39 6.62
CA MET A 88 26.64 12.19 7.28
C MET A 88 26.65 13.66 6.81
N GLN A 89 25.98 13.95 5.70
CA GLN A 89 25.69 15.33 5.24
C GLN A 89 24.33 15.86 5.75
N GLY A 90 23.61 15.12 6.59
CA GLY A 90 22.38 15.58 7.24
C GLY A 90 21.15 15.69 6.33
N ARG A 91 21.17 15.10 5.13
CA ARG A 91 20.05 15.19 4.19
C ARG A 91 19.46 13.80 3.91
N PRO A 92 18.13 13.62 4.11
CA PRO A 92 17.46 12.41 3.71
C PRO A 92 17.57 12.19 2.19
N ALA A 93 17.95 10.96 1.78
CA ALA A 93 18.11 10.61 0.37
C ALA A 93 17.78 9.12 0.14
N GLY A 94 17.56 8.74 -1.13
CA GLY A 94 17.30 7.37 -1.55
C GLY A 94 15.83 7.04 -1.72
N THR A 95 15.52 5.77 -2.04
CA THR A 95 14.17 5.30 -2.34
C THR A 95 13.48 4.79 -1.08
N LEU A 96 12.34 5.39 -0.74
CA LEU A 96 11.44 4.99 0.34
C LEU A 96 10.30 4.15 -0.24
N ARG A 97 10.26 2.86 0.08
CA ARG A 97 9.28 1.91 -0.41
C ARG A 97 8.11 1.79 0.56
N LEU A 98 6.93 2.21 0.12
CA LEU A 98 5.72 2.21 0.93
C LEU A 98 4.67 1.23 0.37
N ASN A 99 4.02 0.50 1.27
CA ASN A 99 2.83 -0.30 0.97
C ASN A 99 1.59 0.34 1.58
N ALA A 100 0.56 0.61 0.78
CA ALA A 100 -0.63 1.29 1.28
C ALA A 100 -1.88 0.93 0.49
N ALA A 101 -3.04 0.88 1.16
CA ALA A 101 -4.31 0.85 0.47
C ALA A 101 -4.53 2.17 -0.28
N ARG A 102 -5.10 2.11 -1.47
CA ARG A 102 -5.32 3.29 -2.31
C ARG A 102 -6.12 4.39 -1.60
N VAL A 103 -7.12 4.00 -0.84
CA VAL A 103 -7.94 4.93 -0.05
C VAL A 103 -7.14 5.63 1.04
N SER A 104 -6.20 4.94 1.70
CA SER A 104 -5.35 5.56 2.73
C SER A 104 -4.42 6.60 2.13
N VAL A 105 -3.86 6.33 0.94
CA VAL A 105 -3.04 7.31 0.20
C VAL A 105 -3.86 8.56 -0.12
N ALA A 106 -5.07 8.39 -0.66
CA ALA A 106 -5.95 9.50 -1.01
C ALA A 106 -6.33 10.35 0.21
N MET A 107 -6.54 9.72 1.36
CA MET A 107 -7.00 10.41 2.57
C MET A 107 -5.87 11.10 3.35
N VAL A 108 -4.68 10.47 3.46
CA VAL A 108 -3.68 10.94 4.43
C VAL A 108 -2.33 11.34 3.84
N LEU A 109 -1.99 10.87 2.64
CA LEU A 109 -0.66 11.10 2.05
C LEU A 109 -0.68 12.02 0.84
N GLN A 110 -1.62 11.83 -0.09
CA GLN A 110 -1.63 12.47 -1.40
C GLN A 110 -1.46 13.99 -1.33
N HIS A 111 -2.16 14.67 -0.43
CA HIS A 111 -2.12 16.14 -0.30
C HIS A 111 -0.85 16.66 0.36
N ARG A 112 -0.01 15.78 0.92
CA ARG A 112 1.21 16.11 1.64
C ARG A 112 2.48 15.87 0.83
N LEU A 113 2.41 15.03 -0.21
CA LEU A 113 3.58 14.62 -1.00
C LEU A 113 4.35 15.81 -1.60
N ALA A 114 3.64 16.82 -2.12
CA ALA A 114 4.30 18.00 -2.71
C ALA A 114 5.18 18.72 -1.68
N GLY A 115 4.68 18.94 -0.46
CA GLY A 115 5.46 19.57 0.60
C GLY A 115 6.61 18.69 1.07
N PHE A 116 6.39 17.38 1.17
CA PHE A 116 7.44 16.44 1.54
C PHE A 116 8.62 16.48 0.55
N PHE A 117 8.37 16.45 -0.75
CA PHE A 117 9.42 16.47 -1.76
C PHE A 117 10.14 17.83 -1.85
N GLN A 118 9.46 18.95 -1.51
CA GLN A 118 10.11 20.25 -1.39
C GLN A 118 11.14 20.28 -0.25
N GLU A 119 10.82 19.67 0.88
CA GLU A 119 11.73 19.58 2.03
C GLU A 119 12.82 18.49 1.84
N ASN A 120 12.52 17.44 1.08
CA ASN A 120 13.37 16.27 0.90
C ASN A 120 13.57 15.93 -0.60
N PRO A 121 14.24 16.80 -1.38
CA PRO A 121 14.33 16.67 -2.84
C PRO A 121 15.14 15.46 -3.32
N GLN A 122 15.91 14.81 -2.43
CA GLN A 122 16.70 13.63 -2.76
C GLN A 122 16.01 12.31 -2.35
N VAL A 123 14.81 12.40 -1.73
CA VAL A 123 14.02 11.23 -1.42
C VAL A 123 13.09 10.90 -2.57
N HIS A 124 13.14 9.66 -3.00
CA HIS A 124 12.20 9.07 -3.97
C HIS A 124 11.21 8.17 -3.24
N ILE A 125 9.93 8.25 -3.53
CA ILE A 125 8.91 7.36 -2.94
C ILE A 125 8.40 6.39 -4.00
N GLU A 126 8.59 5.10 -3.75
CA GLU A 126 7.89 4.01 -4.45
C GLU A 126 6.67 3.61 -3.64
N LEU A 127 5.48 3.80 -4.21
CA LEU A 127 4.23 3.50 -3.56
C LEU A 127 3.53 2.32 -4.24
N THR A 128 3.45 1.21 -3.53
CA THR A 128 2.70 0.03 -3.99
C THR A 128 1.32 0.02 -3.35
N ASN A 129 0.28 -0.01 -4.19
CA ASN A 129 -1.09 -0.14 -3.73
C ASN A 129 -1.44 -1.62 -3.55
N ASP A 130 -1.64 -2.03 -2.31
CA ASP A 130 -2.12 -3.37 -1.97
C ASP A 130 -3.15 -3.26 -0.84
N GLU A 131 -4.34 -3.79 -1.07
CA GLU A 131 -5.43 -3.81 -0.09
C GLU A 131 -5.28 -4.97 0.90
N GLY A 132 -4.35 -5.91 0.65
CA GLY A 132 -4.12 -7.08 1.49
C GLY A 132 -3.17 -6.81 2.66
N PHE A 133 -3.20 -7.73 3.63
CA PHE A 133 -2.16 -7.82 4.64
C PHE A 133 -0.89 -8.35 3.98
N VAL A 134 0.13 -7.52 3.93
CA VAL A 134 1.43 -7.84 3.37
C VAL A 134 2.44 -7.82 4.50
N ASP A 135 3.26 -8.86 4.59
CA ASP A 135 4.48 -8.77 5.38
C ASP A 135 5.42 -7.78 4.69
N ILE A 136 5.50 -6.57 5.26
CA ILE A 136 6.29 -5.48 4.69
C ILE A 136 7.79 -5.79 4.75
N VAL A 137 8.24 -6.57 5.73
CA VAL A 137 9.64 -6.96 5.89
C VAL A 137 10.04 -7.97 4.82
N GLU A 138 9.24 -9.03 4.64
CA GLU A 138 9.48 -10.06 3.64
C GLU A 138 9.51 -9.48 2.21
N ARG A 139 8.63 -8.51 1.95
CA ARG A 139 8.53 -7.86 0.63
C ARG A 139 9.44 -6.65 0.44
N GLY A 140 10.27 -6.30 1.42
CA GLY A 140 11.26 -5.24 1.32
C GLY A 140 10.68 -3.82 1.29
N PHE A 141 9.53 -3.59 1.93
CA PHE A 141 8.99 -2.24 2.15
C PHE A 141 9.61 -1.62 3.41
N ASP A 142 9.84 -0.32 3.38
CA ASP A 142 10.34 0.44 4.53
C ASP A 142 9.21 0.71 5.55
N ALA A 143 7.98 0.94 5.06
CA ALA A 143 6.80 1.16 5.89
C ALA A 143 5.50 0.83 5.16
N GLY A 144 4.40 0.73 5.92
CA GLY A 144 3.06 0.59 5.38
C GLY A 144 2.09 1.61 5.96
N ILE A 145 0.94 1.82 5.29
CA ILE A 145 -0.16 2.67 5.78
C ILE A 145 -1.44 1.83 5.85
N ARG A 146 -2.04 1.72 7.05
CA ARG A 146 -3.26 0.96 7.31
C ARG A 146 -4.15 1.65 8.35
N LEU A 147 -5.41 1.23 8.44
CA LEU A 147 -6.25 1.52 9.60
C LEU A 147 -5.63 0.93 10.87
N GLY A 148 -5.75 1.62 12.00
CA GLY A 148 -5.09 1.24 13.26
C GLY A 148 -5.44 -0.17 13.76
N GLU A 149 -6.64 -0.65 13.47
CA GLU A 149 -7.09 -2.02 13.80
C GLU A 149 -6.33 -3.11 13.05
N SER A 150 -5.65 -2.75 11.97
CA SER A 150 -4.96 -3.67 11.07
C SER A 150 -3.44 -3.68 11.24
N VAL A 151 -2.89 -3.01 12.26
CA VAL A 151 -1.43 -2.96 12.51
C VAL A 151 -1.02 -4.12 13.42
N GLN A 152 0.03 -4.84 13.03
CA GLN A 152 0.58 -5.97 13.79
C GLN A 152 1.25 -5.48 15.08
N GLN A 153 1.21 -6.31 16.13
CA GLN A 153 1.67 -5.93 17.50
C GLN A 153 3.18 -5.70 17.61
N ASP A 154 3.97 -6.24 16.70
CA ASP A 154 5.45 -6.13 16.65
C ASP A 154 5.95 -4.94 15.82
N MET A 155 5.03 -4.12 15.30
CA MET A 155 5.34 -2.93 14.50
C MET A 155 5.21 -1.65 15.33
N VAL A 156 6.02 -0.65 14.99
CA VAL A 156 5.83 0.71 15.48
C VAL A 156 4.76 1.37 14.62
N ALA A 157 3.78 1.99 15.27
CA ALA A 157 2.68 2.67 14.59
C ALA A 157 2.65 4.16 14.94
N VAL A 158 2.64 5.00 13.91
CA VAL A 158 2.55 6.47 14.03
C VAL A 158 1.22 6.94 13.42
N PRO A 159 0.35 7.66 14.15
CA PRO A 159 -0.93 8.11 13.62
C PRO A 159 -0.76 9.12 12.47
N LEU A 160 -1.55 8.95 11.41
CA LEU A 160 -1.61 9.82 10.25
C LEU A 160 -2.91 10.63 10.22
N GLY A 161 -3.10 11.48 11.20
CA GLY A 161 -4.32 12.26 11.38
C GLY A 161 -5.18 11.74 12.53
N GLY A 162 -6.44 12.16 12.53
CA GLY A 162 -7.40 11.81 13.59
C GLY A 162 -8.29 10.62 13.24
N PRO A 163 -9.29 10.34 14.10
CA PRO A 163 -10.31 9.33 13.86
C PRO A 163 -11.03 9.54 12.53
N VAL A 164 -11.48 8.45 11.93
CA VAL A 164 -12.24 8.45 10.67
C VAL A 164 -13.65 7.93 10.89
N THR A 165 -14.63 8.65 10.36
CA THR A 165 -16.05 8.26 10.43
C THR A 165 -16.46 7.62 9.11
N MET A 166 -17.24 6.54 9.18
CA MET A 166 -17.83 5.91 8.02
C MET A 166 -19.06 6.64 7.51
N ALA A 167 -19.36 6.44 6.24
CA ALA A 167 -20.54 6.99 5.59
C ALA A 167 -21.16 5.98 4.63
N VAL A 168 -22.48 5.91 4.62
CA VAL A 168 -23.25 5.26 3.57
C VAL A 168 -23.72 6.33 2.60
N VAL A 169 -23.42 6.16 1.31
CA VAL A 169 -23.74 7.13 0.28
C VAL A 169 -24.39 6.47 -0.93
N GLY A 170 -25.25 7.21 -1.62
CA GLY A 170 -25.81 6.86 -2.90
C GLY A 170 -26.06 8.08 -3.75
N SER A 171 -26.17 7.93 -5.07
CA SER A 171 -26.53 9.06 -5.93
C SER A 171 -28.00 9.48 -5.70
N PRO A 172 -28.33 10.77 -5.91
CA PRO A 172 -29.73 11.23 -5.85
C PRO A 172 -30.64 10.44 -6.79
N ASP A 173 -30.15 10.03 -7.95
CA ASP A 173 -30.93 9.29 -8.94
C ASP A 173 -31.21 7.85 -8.50
N TYR A 174 -30.29 7.21 -7.80
CA TYR A 174 -30.55 5.91 -7.18
C TYR A 174 -31.62 6.05 -6.10
N LEU A 175 -31.53 7.05 -5.23
CA LEU A 175 -32.44 7.28 -4.11
C LEU A 175 -33.83 7.77 -4.52
N LYS A 176 -34.00 8.29 -5.75
CA LYS A 176 -35.33 8.53 -6.35
C LYS A 176 -36.04 7.23 -6.73
N ARG A 177 -35.26 6.21 -7.14
CA ARG A 177 -35.81 4.89 -7.54
C ARG A 177 -36.09 4.00 -6.33
N VAL A 178 -35.22 4.07 -5.32
CA VAL A 178 -35.33 3.28 -4.08
C VAL A 178 -35.29 4.24 -2.90
N PRO A 179 -36.37 4.36 -2.10
CA PRO A 179 -36.43 5.30 -0.98
C PRO A 179 -35.25 5.14 -0.02
N ALA A 180 -34.68 6.28 0.42
CA ALA A 180 -33.52 6.29 1.29
C ALA A 180 -33.74 5.47 2.58
N PRO A 181 -32.78 4.63 3.00
CA PRO A 181 -32.90 3.85 4.22
C PRO A 181 -32.88 4.77 5.44
N ARG A 182 -33.73 4.48 6.43
CA ARG A 182 -33.83 5.23 7.68
C ARG A 182 -33.19 4.49 8.86
N HIS A 183 -33.05 3.18 8.73
CA HIS A 183 -32.41 2.31 9.69
C HIS A 183 -31.51 1.29 8.94
N PRO A 184 -30.38 0.80 9.51
CA PRO A 184 -29.54 -0.20 8.85
C PRO A 184 -30.28 -1.46 8.38
N ASN A 185 -31.37 -1.86 9.06
CA ASN A 185 -32.22 -2.98 8.62
C ASN A 185 -32.87 -2.74 7.24
N ASP A 186 -33.05 -1.49 6.82
CA ASP A 186 -33.63 -1.19 5.52
C ASP A 186 -32.70 -1.53 4.35
N LEU A 187 -31.38 -1.70 4.63
CA LEU A 187 -30.36 -2.04 3.64
C LEU A 187 -30.64 -3.36 2.92
N VAL A 188 -31.43 -4.25 3.49
CA VAL A 188 -31.89 -5.50 2.84
C VAL A 188 -32.64 -5.22 1.53
N ARG A 189 -33.20 -4.02 1.37
CA ARG A 189 -33.97 -3.59 0.17
C ARG A 189 -33.10 -2.85 -0.85
N HIS A 190 -31.81 -2.65 -0.53
CA HIS A 190 -30.89 -1.87 -1.36
C HIS A 190 -29.87 -2.76 -2.05
N ASN A 191 -29.44 -2.32 -3.22
CA ASN A 191 -28.23 -2.85 -3.84
C ASN A 191 -27.02 -2.22 -3.16
N CYS A 192 -26.28 -3.01 -2.37
CA CYS A 192 -25.12 -2.53 -1.64
C CYS A 192 -23.83 -2.92 -2.37
N VAL A 193 -22.97 -1.95 -2.63
CA VAL A 193 -21.63 -2.20 -3.19
C VAL A 193 -20.77 -2.85 -2.11
N ARG A 194 -20.49 -4.14 -2.28
CA ARG A 194 -19.77 -4.94 -1.29
C ARG A 194 -18.26 -4.79 -1.46
N PHE A 195 -17.54 -4.73 -0.36
CA PHE A 195 -16.08 -4.72 -0.37
C PHE A 195 -15.54 -6.12 0.00
N ARG A 196 -14.54 -6.59 -0.73
CA ARG A 196 -13.83 -7.82 -0.44
C ARG A 196 -12.36 -7.50 -0.16
N GLY A 197 -11.92 -7.70 1.06
CA GLY A 197 -10.52 -7.53 1.43
C GLY A 197 -9.61 -8.56 0.73
N ALA A 198 -8.50 -8.11 0.18
CA ALA A 198 -7.57 -8.99 -0.55
C ALA A 198 -6.91 -10.04 0.37
N GLY A 199 -6.74 -9.76 1.67
CA GLY A 199 -6.07 -10.66 2.61
C GLY A 199 -6.92 -11.84 3.04
N SER A 200 -8.16 -11.60 3.48
CA SER A 200 -9.06 -12.65 3.99
C SER A 200 -9.88 -13.32 2.90
N GLY A 201 -10.04 -12.67 1.74
CA GLY A 201 -10.98 -13.08 0.70
C GLY A 201 -12.46 -12.99 1.13
N ALA A 202 -12.75 -12.61 2.38
CA ALA A 202 -14.10 -12.46 2.89
C ALA A 202 -14.73 -11.13 2.43
N VAL A 203 -16.04 -11.12 2.27
CA VAL A 203 -16.79 -9.88 2.06
C VAL A 203 -16.89 -9.15 3.41
N TYR A 204 -16.51 -7.88 3.40
CA TYR A 204 -16.58 -7.02 4.58
C TYR A 204 -18.03 -6.76 4.95
N LYS A 205 -18.36 -7.00 6.20
CA LYS A 205 -19.67 -6.67 6.77
C LYS A 205 -19.69 -5.18 7.12
N TRP A 206 -20.76 -4.50 6.75
CA TRP A 206 -20.88 -3.08 7.10
C TRP A 206 -21.15 -2.93 8.59
N GLU A 207 -20.39 -2.09 9.24
CA GLU A 207 -20.46 -1.84 10.67
C GLU A 207 -21.28 -0.57 10.95
N PHE A 208 -22.15 -0.66 11.95
CA PHE A 208 -22.96 0.45 12.41
C PHE A 208 -22.93 0.53 13.93
N GLU A 209 -23.20 1.70 14.47
CA GLU A 209 -23.41 1.89 15.91
C GLU A 209 -24.90 2.07 16.15
N ILE A 210 -25.51 1.16 16.89
CA ILE A 210 -26.94 1.19 17.26
C ILE A 210 -27.04 1.20 18.78
N GLU A 211 -27.59 2.27 19.35
CA GLU A 211 -27.73 2.46 20.80
C GLU A 211 -26.38 2.30 21.55
N GLY A 212 -25.29 2.81 20.95
CA GLY A 212 -23.93 2.71 21.52
C GLY A 212 -23.29 1.33 21.42
N ARG A 213 -23.84 0.41 20.61
CA ARG A 213 -23.31 -0.94 20.40
C ARG A 213 -22.91 -1.13 18.95
N PRO A 214 -21.74 -1.74 18.67
CA PRO A 214 -21.36 -2.10 17.32
C PRO A 214 -22.24 -3.26 16.81
N VAL A 215 -22.73 -3.13 15.59
CA VAL A 215 -23.55 -4.13 14.92
C VAL A 215 -23.09 -4.29 13.48
N GLU A 216 -22.85 -5.52 13.06
CA GLU A 216 -22.40 -5.87 11.71
C GLU A 216 -23.56 -6.33 10.84
N TYR A 217 -23.55 -5.93 9.57
CA TYR A 217 -24.52 -6.35 8.57
C TYR A 217 -23.86 -7.02 7.39
N GLU A 218 -24.21 -8.27 7.13
CA GLU A 218 -23.89 -8.97 5.89
C GLU A 218 -24.92 -8.58 4.83
N LEU A 219 -24.50 -7.81 3.84
CA LEU A 219 -25.40 -7.22 2.85
C LEU A 219 -25.25 -7.89 1.49
N GLN A 220 -26.34 -7.79 0.71
CA GLN A 220 -26.39 -8.30 -0.65
C GLN A 220 -26.20 -7.17 -1.65
N GLY A 221 -25.69 -7.52 -2.85
CA GLY A 221 -25.52 -6.57 -3.93
C GLY A 221 -24.92 -7.21 -5.17
N SER A 222 -25.14 -6.58 -6.30
CA SER A 222 -24.71 -7.06 -7.61
C SER A 222 -23.23 -6.81 -7.90
N LEU A 223 -22.57 -5.93 -7.10
CA LEU A 223 -21.16 -5.54 -7.28
C LEU A 223 -20.36 -5.84 -6.02
N THR A 224 -19.25 -6.55 -6.19
CA THR A 224 -18.25 -6.75 -5.15
C THR A 224 -16.91 -6.23 -5.66
N ILE A 225 -16.28 -5.35 -4.90
CA ILE A 225 -15.04 -4.63 -5.24
C ILE A 225 -13.93 -4.94 -4.25
N SER A 226 -12.71 -4.60 -4.61
CA SER A 226 -11.55 -4.59 -3.70
C SER A 226 -10.90 -3.19 -3.59
N ASP A 227 -11.50 -2.15 -4.18
CA ASP A 227 -11.03 -0.76 -4.14
C ASP A 227 -12.17 0.15 -3.65
N THR A 228 -11.98 0.78 -2.49
CA THR A 228 -12.96 1.66 -1.88
C THR A 228 -13.29 2.88 -2.77
N LEU A 229 -12.31 3.43 -3.51
CA LEU A 229 -12.54 4.57 -4.41
C LEU A 229 -13.46 4.19 -5.55
N PHE A 230 -13.26 3.00 -6.14
CA PHE A 230 -14.16 2.48 -7.16
C PHE A 230 -15.59 2.25 -6.64
N GLY A 231 -15.74 1.94 -5.34
CA GLY A 231 -17.06 1.86 -4.70
C GLY A 231 -17.79 3.21 -4.68
N VAL A 232 -17.06 4.30 -4.46
CA VAL A 232 -17.61 5.67 -4.54
C VAL A 232 -18.04 5.99 -5.97
N ASP A 233 -17.22 5.65 -6.97
CA ASP A 233 -17.56 5.84 -8.39
C ASP A 233 -18.81 5.06 -8.77
N ALA A 234 -18.93 3.81 -8.33
CA ALA A 234 -20.14 2.99 -8.57
C ALA A 234 -21.40 3.61 -7.95
N ALA A 235 -21.28 4.20 -6.75
CA ALA A 235 -22.41 4.92 -6.13
C ALA A 235 -22.78 6.19 -6.91
N LEU A 236 -21.82 6.93 -7.44
CA LEU A 236 -22.04 8.11 -8.29
C LEU A 236 -22.83 7.74 -9.58
N GLU A 237 -22.50 6.60 -10.17
CA GLU A 237 -23.19 6.07 -11.37
C GLU A 237 -24.55 5.41 -11.04
N GLY A 238 -24.96 5.43 -9.76
CA GLY A 238 -26.27 4.94 -9.34
C GLY A 238 -26.41 3.42 -9.34
N VAL A 239 -25.30 2.69 -9.20
CA VAL A 239 -25.31 1.22 -9.07
C VAL A 239 -25.99 0.81 -7.76
N GLY A 240 -25.75 1.56 -6.66
CA GLY A 240 -26.30 1.24 -5.36
C GLY A 240 -25.77 2.15 -4.26
N LEU A 241 -25.87 1.67 -3.01
CA LEU A 241 -25.27 2.32 -1.86
C LEU A 241 -23.82 1.83 -1.69
N ALA A 242 -22.90 2.75 -1.38
CA ALA A 242 -21.52 2.45 -1.01
C ALA A 242 -21.28 2.80 0.47
N TYR A 243 -20.43 2.00 1.11
CA TYR A 243 -19.92 2.22 2.47
C TYR A 243 -18.46 2.67 2.36
N THR A 244 -18.17 3.86 2.86
CA THR A 244 -16.88 4.51 2.66
C THR A 244 -16.58 5.50 3.78
N PHE A 245 -15.47 6.22 3.69
CA PHE A 245 -15.09 7.25 4.67
C PHE A 245 -15.82 8.57 4.38
N GLU A 246 -16.36 9.18 5.43
CA GLU A 246 -17.07 10.48 5.34
C GLU A 246 -16.22 11.56 4.68
N ALA A 247 -14.95 11.71 5.13
CA ALA A 247 -14.06 12.74 4.61
C ALA A 247 -13.80 12.60 3.11
N LEU A 248 -13.75 11.35 2.59
CA LEU A 248 -13.55 11.08 1.17
C LEU A 248 -14.73 11.59 0.32
N VAL A 249 -15.94 11.45 0.80
CA VAL A 249 -17.16 11.79 0.04
C VAL A 249 -17.75 13.14 0.39
N ALA A 250 -17.25 13.82 1.42
CA ALA A 250 -17.74 15.14 1.85
C ALA A 250 -17.81 16.17 0.70
N PRO A 251 -16.82 16.28 -0.20
CA PRO A 251 -16.90 17.19 -1.36
C PRO A 251 -18.03 16.83 -2.32
N LEU A 252 -18.27 15.54 -2.53
CA LEU A 252 -19.31 15.02 -3.43
C LEU A 252 -20.70 15.23 -2.84
N VAL A 253 -20.84 15.07 -1.53
CA VAL A 253 -22.09 15.35 -0.80
C VAL A 253 -22.38 16.86 -0.83
N LYS A 254 -21.37 17.70 -0.57
CA LYS A 254 -21.50 19.17 -0.68
C LYS A 254 -21.91 19.59 -2.10
N ALA A 255 -21.36 18.95 -3.11
CA ALA A 255 -21.72 19.20 -4.52
C ALA A 255 -23.07 18.56 -4.93
N LYS A 256 -23.78 17.90 -4.01
CA LYS A 256 -25.05 17.19 -4.25
C LYS A 256 -24.96 16.07 -5.28
N ARG A 257 -23.76 15.58 -5.57
CA ARG A 257 -23.52 14.41 -6.42
C ARG A 257 -23.79 13.09 -5.72
N LEU A 258 -23.59 13.08 -4.41
CA LEU A 258 -23.97 11.99 -3.50
C LEU A 258 -24.86 12.50 -2.40
N THR A 259 -25.69 11.61 -1.87
CA THR A 259 -26.49 11.83 -0.67
C THR A 259 -26.04 10.86 0.40
N ARG A 260 -25.69 11.38 1.58
CA ARG A 260 -25.35 10.57 2.75
C ARG A 260 -26.65 10.13 3.44
N VAL A 261 -26.72 8.84 3.77
CA VAL A 261 -27.83 8.22 4.51
C VAL A 261 -27.31 7.56 5.77
N LEU A 262 -28.19 7.19 6.70
CA LEU A 262 -27.89 6.48 7.95
C LEU A 262 -26.85 7.19 8.85
N THR A 263 -26.75 8.51 8.79
CA THR A 263 -25.72 9.31 9.49
C THR A 263 -25.69 9.07 11.01
N LYS A 264 -26.84 8.78 11.62
CA LYS A 264 -26.94 8.54 13.08
C LYS A 264 -26.31 7.22 13.53
N PHE A 265 -26.02 6.33 12.60
CA PHE A 265 -25.50 5.00 12.84
C PHE A 265 -24.05 4.84 12.38
N SER A 266 -23.40 5.92 11.94
CA SER A 266 -22.04 5.90 11.41
C SER A 266 -21.03 5.64 12.52
N PRO A 267 -20.24 4.54 12.47
CA PRO A 267 -19.18 4.30 13.43
C PRO A 267 -17.96 5.18 13.15
N THR A 268 -17.14 5.36 14.17
CA THR A 268 -15.86 6.07 14.10
C THR A 268 -14.74 5.15 14.51
N PHE A 269 -13.65 5.11 13.72
CA PHE A 269 -12.48 4.29 13.94
C PHE A 269 -11.24 5.14 14.26
N PRO A 270 -10.18 4.56 14.85
CA PRO A 270 -8.97 5.29 15.24
C PRO A 270 -8.27 6.06 14.12
N GLY A 271 -8.50 5.70 12.86
CA GLY A 271 -7.88 6.34 11.70
C GLY A 271 -6.70 5.57 11.14
N PHE A 272 -5.92 6.23 10.27
CA PHE A 272 -4.80 5.60 9.59
C PHE A 272 -3.49 5.77 10.36
N TYR A 273 -2.61 4.78 10.22
CA TYR A 273 -1.29 4.76 10.83
C TYR A 273 -0.24 4.41 9.78
N LEU A 274 0.90 5.09 9.86
CA LEU A 274 2.14 4.65 9.27
C LEU A 274 2.72 3.60 10.22
N TYR A 275 3.00 2.39 9.73
CA TYR A 275 3.59 1.33 10.52
C TYR A 275 4.87 0.81 9.87
N TYR A 276 5.85 0.44 10.69
CA TYR A 276 7.15 -0.03 10.23
C TYR A 276 7.78 -0.95 11.29
N PRO A 277 8.75 -1.80 10.90
CA PRO A 277 9.44 -2.68 11.84
C PRO A 277 10.18 -1.88 12.92
N SER A 278 10.12 -2.34 14.17
CA SER A 278 10.93 -1.79 15.25
C SER A 278 12.40 -2.14 15.00
N ARG A 279 13.16 -1.21 14.42
CA ARG A 279 14.62 -1.30 14.26
C ARG A 279 15.29 -0.20 15.06
N HIS A 280 16.46 -0.50 15.66
CA HIS A 280 17.24 0.49 16.41
C HIS A 280 17.74 1.64 15.51
N ASP A 281 18.07 1.33 14.25
CA ASP A 281 18.49 2.30 13.24
C ASP A 281 17.50 2.34 12.07
N GLN A 282 16.61 3.33 12.11
CA GLN A 282 15.70 3.58 11.00
C GLN A 282 16.40 4.41 9.92
N PRO A 283 16.18 4.09 8.63
CA PRO A 283 16.68 4.90 7.52
C PRO A 283 16.26 6.36 7.67
N THR A 284 17.16 7.30 7.38
CA THR A 284 16.87 8.75 7.52
C THR A 284 15.74 9.21 6.62
N LYS A 285 15.56 8.61 5.45
CA LYS A 285 14.43 8.84 4.56
C LYS A 285 13.08 8.51 5.23
N LEU A 286 13.04 7.43 6.05
CA LEU A 286 11.84 7.06 6.82
C LEU A 286 11.64 8.00 8.01
N LYS A 287 12.70 8.36 8.74
CA LYS A 287 12.64 9.36 9.81
C LYS A 287 12.09 10.68 9.31
N ALA A 288 12.56 11.15 8.15
CA ALA A 288 12.07 12.37 7.52
C ALA A 288 10.56 12.30 7.19
N LEU A 289 10.07 11.17 6.67
CA LEU A 289 8.64 11.00 6.42
C LEU A 289 7.84 11.01 7.75
N ILE A 290 8.30 10.28 8.77
CA ILE A 290 7.66 10.22 10.10
C ILE A 290 7.55 11.63 10.71
N GLU A 291 8.64 12.39 10.71
CA GLU A 291 8.66 13.76 11.23
C GLU A 291 7.75 14.69 10.44
N PHE A 292 7.76 14.57 9.11
CA PHE A 292 6.92 15.37 8.22
C PHE A 292 5.43 15.13 8.46
N VAL A 293 5.01 13.86 8.52
CA VAL A 293 3.60 13.52 8.77
C VAL A 293 3.16 13.81 10.19
N GLY A 294 4.06 13.67 11.18
CA GLY A 294 3.81 13.99 12.59
C GLY A 294 3.56 15.48 12.83
N ARG A 295 4.28 16.39 12.14
CA ARG A 295 4.06 17.85 12.24
C ARG A 295 2.68 18.28 11.76
N SER A 296 2.10 17.54 10.85
CA SER A 296 0.79 17.86 10.25
C SER A 296 -0.40 17.25 11.00
N ALA A 297 -0.16 16.49 12.06
CA ALA A 297 -1.20 15.86 12.89
C ALA A 297 -1.59 16.74 14.11
N MET A 298 -0.87 17.83 14.35
CA MET A 298 -1.20 18.88 15.31
C MET A 298 -1.94 20.02 14.62
#